data_ab41d65eae56715d54cebc0d6a47bf2b
#
_entry.id   ab41d65eae56715d54cebc0d6a47bf2b
#
_cell.length_a   1.000
_cell.length_b   1.000
_cell.length_c   1.000
_cell.angle_alpha   90.00
_cell.angle_beta   90.00
_cell.angle_gamma   90.00
#
_symmetry.space_group_name_H-M   'P 1'
#
loop_
_entity.id
_entity.type
_entity.pdbx_description
1 polymer ?
#
loop_
_entity_poly.entity_id
_entity_poly.type
_entity_poly.pdbx_seq_one_letter_code
_entity_poly.pdbx_strand_id
1 'polypeptide(L)'
;VQRRVLYDMSELHLDHDKPHRKSARIVGDTMGKYHPHGDTSIYGALVNMAQHWSMRYMLVDGHGNFGSVDGDEAAAMRYTEARLSKISTEMLADIYKDTVDFVPNFDETEKEPVVLPSRFPNLLVNGGTGIAVGMATNIPPHNLREVIAAVVKIIDNKVEENRETTMEELLSIIKGPDFPTAATILGTRGIEEAYRTGRGKIKVRAVTDIETMPNGKSHIIVTELPYLVNKARLIEKMAELVKTKKIDGITAITDESNREGLRINIELRRDVNANVILNQLLKHTQLQDSFGVIMLALVNNEPKVLTLSQMLMYYLDHQKDVVTRRTRYDLNKAEERAHILEGLLKALDHIDEVIRIIRGSANVGEAKTQLMARFGLSDVQAQAIVDMRLRALTGLEREKLENEYKELQARIAELKAILSDENKLLGVIRKELLVISDKYGDDRRTKIGFDDDVSVEDLIPENFNSAEAIYALVQRLKDEE
;
A
#
# COMPACT_ATOMS: atom_id res chain seq x y z
N VAL A 1 4.46 -12.06 7.67
CA VAL A 1 5.91 -11.81 7.65
C VAL A 1 6.22 -10.37 7.26
N GLN A 2 5.61 -9.82 6.20
CA GLN A 2 5.85 -8.45 5.73
C GLN A 2 5.59 -7.42 6.83
N ARG A 3 4.46 -7.53 7.57
CA ARG A 3 4.14 -6.64 8.68
C ARG A 3 5.23 -6.65 9.76
N ARG A 4 5.72 -7.83 10.12
CA ARG A 4 6.79 -8.00 11.11
C ARG A 4 8.09 -7.38 10.66
N VAL A 5 8.46 -7.56 9.39
CA VAL A 5 9.67 -6.95 8.81
C VAL A 5 9.56 -5.42 8.83
N LEU A 6 8.45 -4.87 8.37
CA LEU A 6 8.26 -3.40 8.35
C LEU A 6 8.26 -2.80 9.76
N TYR A 7 7.61 -3.48 10.70
CA TYR A 7 7.59 -3.03 12.10
C TYR A 7 8.99 -3.07 12.72
N ASP A 8 9.73 -4.15 12.50
CA ASP A 8 11.10 -4.28 12.99
C ASP A 8 12.04 -3.22 12.39
N MET A 9 11.92 -2.94 11.11
CA MET A 9 12.67 -1.87 10.45
C MET A 9 12.35 -0.50 11.05
N SER A 10 11.11 -0.26 11.42
CA SER A 10 10.69 0.95 12.14
C SER A 10 11.32 1.02 13.54
N GLU A 11 11.34 -0.08 14.28
CA GLU A 11 11.98 -0.19 15.59
C GLU A 11 13.50 0.04 15.53
N LEU A 12 14.14 -0.40 14.46
CA LEU A 12 15.55 -0.16 14.18
C LEU A 12 15.84 1.24 13.64
N HIS A 13 14.81 2.10 13.51
CA HIS A 13 14.92 3.47 12.98
C HIS A 13 15.53 3.54 11.58
N LEU A 14 15.14 2.60 10.71
CA LEU A 14 15.61 2.53 9.32
C LEU A 14 14.70 3.31 8.37
N ASP A 15 14.45 4.57 8.67
CA ASP A 15 13.62 5.45 7.84
C ASP A 15 14.30 5.74 6.49
N HIS A 16 13.51 6.24 5.53
CA HIS A 16 13.96 6.50 4.17
C HIS A 16 15.10 7.52 4.05
N ASP A 17 15.30 8.37 5.05
CA ASP A 17 16.35 9.40 5.12
C ASP A 17 17.56 8.95 5.94
N LYS A 18 17.59 7.73 6.43
CA LYS A 18 18.70 7.14 7.18
C LYS A 18 19.55 6.26 6.27
N PRO A 19 20.80 5.97 6.66
CA PRO A 19 21.65 5.02 5.92
C PRO A 19 21.01 3.64 5.84
N HIS A 20 21.20 2.97 4.71
CA HIS A 20 20.85 1.55 4.58
C HIS A 20 21.61 0.70 5.59
N ARG A 21 21.02 -0.41 5.99
CA ARG A 21 21.65 -1.40 6.87
C ARG A 21 21.65 -2.77 6.22
N LYS A 22 22.62 -3.62 6.61
CA LYS A 22 22.68 -5.00 6.11
C LYS A 22 21.35 -5.71 6.27
N SER A 23 20.89 -6.33 5.21
CA SER A 23 19.66 -7.15 5.24
C SER A 23 19.74 -8.24 6.30
N ALA A 24 20.94 -8.84 6.50
CA ALA A 24 21.16 -9.84 7.53
C ALA A 24 20.83 -9.35 8.94
N ARG A 25 21.09 -8.09 9.26
CA ARG A 25 20.73 -7.51 10.56
C ARG A 25 19.21 -7.42 10.73
N ILE A 26 18.51 -6.96 9.70
CA ILE A 26 17.05 -6.85 9.71
C ILE A 26 16.41 -8.23 9.86
N VAL A 27 16.86 -9.20 9.07
CA VAL A 27 16.37 -10.59 9.09
C VAL A 27 16.63 -11.23 10.45
N GLY A 28 17.84 -11.08 11.00
CA GLY A 28 18.21 -11.62 12.30
C GLY A 28 17.38 -11.04 13.44
N ASP A 29 17.18 -9.74 13.46
CA ASP A 29 16.38 -9.05 14.48
C ASP A 29 14.91 -9.45 14.40
N THR A 30 14.33 -9.47 13.21
CA THR A 30 12.94 -9.93 12.99
C THR A 30 12.74 -11.38 13.41
N MET A 31 13.66 -12.25 13.05
CA MET A 31 13.63 -13.67 13.43
C MET A 31 13.71 -13.86 14.94
N GLY A 32 14.59 -13.14 15.59
CA GLY A 32 14.78 -13.24 17.04
C GLY A 32 13.63 -12.70 17.86
N LYS A 33 12.96 -11.65 17.39
CA LYS A 33 11.91 -10.95 18.15
C LYS A 33 10.49 -11.35 17.78
N TYR A 34 10.20 -11.55 16.49
CA TYR A 34 8.80 -11.61 16.02
C TYR A 34 8.46 -12.84 15.20
N HIS A 35 9.39 -13.37 14.42
CA HIS A 35 9.11 -14.46 13.48
C HIS A 35 10.03 -15.67 13.68
N PRO A 36 9.64 -16.63 14.55
CA PRO A 36 10.51 -17.75 14.94
C PRO A 36 10.53 -18.88 13.91
N HIS A 37 10.86 -18.54 12.67
CA HIS A 37 10.98 -19.46 11.54
C HIS A 37 12.28 -19.24 10.80
N GLY A 38 12.52 -20.00 9.73
CA GLY A 38 13.76 -19.89 8.95
C GLY A 38 13.99 -18.48 8.37
N ASP A 39 15.23 -18.09 8.27
CA ASP A 39 15.66 -16.80 7.73
C ASP A 39 15.26 -16.59 6.27
N THR A 40 15.14 -17.67 5.49
CA THR A 40 14.75 -17.65 4.08
C THR A 40 13.39 -17.01 3.86
N SER A 41 12.39 -17.30 4.71
CA SER A 41 11.05 -16.74 4.60
C SER A 41 11.04 -15.23 4.90
N ILE A 42 11.85 -14.80 5.85
CA ILE A 42 11.96 -13.39 6.24
C ILE A 42 12.69 -12.60 5.16
N TYR A 43 13.83 -13.10 4.70
CA TYR A 43 14.60 -12.45 3.64
C TYR A 43 13.82 -12.40 2.33
N GLY A 44 13.12 -13.48 1.98
CA GLY A 44 12.24 -13.52 0.81
C GLY A 44 11.15 -12.46 0.84
N ALA A 45 10.53 -12.23 1.98
CA ALA A 45 9.54 -11.16 2.16
C ALA A 45 10.17 -9.76 2.02
N LEU A 46 11.34 -9.55 2.62
CA LEU A 46 12.10 -8.30 2.50
C LEU A 46 12.45 -8.01 1.04
N VAL A 47 13.00 -9.00 0.34
CA VAL A 47 13.38 -8.90 -1.07
C VAL A 47 12.17 -8.57 -1.95
N ASN A 48 11.06 -9.27 -1.77
CA ASN A 48 9.83 -9.04 -2.53
C ASN A 48 9.35 -7.57 -2.42
N MET A 49 9.41 -6.99 -1.22
CA MET A 49 9.00 -5.61 -0.99
C MET A 49 9.94 -4.56 -1.62
N ALA A 50 11.14 -4.96 -2.03
CA ALA A 50 12.13 -4.10 -2.68
C ALA A 50 12.20 -4.28 -4.21
N GLN A 51 11.38 -5.17 -4.79
CA GLN A 51 11.37 -5.45 -6.22
C GLN A 51 10.31 -4.62 -6.95
N HIS A 52 10.74 -3.80 -7.91
CA HIS A 52 9.84 -2.93 -8.67
C HIS A 52 8.89 -3.69 -9.63
N TRP A 53 9.21 -4.93 -9.98
CA TRP A 53 8.34 -5.80 -10.79
C TRP A 53 7.37 -6.64 -9.97
N SER A 54 7.55 -6.70 -8.65
CA SER A 54 6.69 -7.42 -7.70
C SER A 54 5.70 -6.51 -7.00
N MET A 55 6.11 -5.28 -6.67
CA MET A 55 5.33 -4.32 -5.92
C MET A 55 5.00 -3.11 -6.79
N ARG A 56 3.73 -2.75 -6.84
CA ARG A 56 3.30 -1.53 -7.54
C ARG A 56 3.88 -0.27 -6.89
N TYR A 57 3.95 -0.27 -5.56
CA TYR A 57 4.62 0.73 -4.73
C TYR A 57 5.52 0.03 -3.74
N MET A 58 6.81 0.09 -3.95
CA MET A 58 7.78 -0.61 -3.10
C MET A 58 7.75 -0.09 -1.66
N LEU A 59 7.74 -1.02 -0.70
CA LEU A 59 7.75 -0.71 0.72
C LEU A 59 9.16 -0.71 1.33
N VAL A 60 10.11 -1.30 0.64
CA VAL A 60 11.51 -1.36 1.04
C VAL A 60 12.37 -0.72 -0.04
N ASP A 61 13.33 0.11 0.38
CA ASP A 61 14.36 0.69 -0.46
C ASP A 61 15.62 -0.17 -0.31
N GLY A 62 15.87 -0.99 -1.32
CA GLY A 62 16.99 -1.93 -1.37
C GLY A 62 18.21 -1.36 -2.08
N HIS A 63 19.40 -1.76 -1.60
CA HIS A 63 20.68 -1.44 -2.20
C HIS A 63 21.49 -2.72 -2.44
N GLY A 64 21.84 -2.97 -3.68
CA GLY A 64 22.50 -4.19 -4.11
C GLY A 64 21.69 -5.02 -5.10
N ASN A 65 21.99 -6.31 -5.21
CA ASN A 65 21.28 -7.20 -6.12
C ASN A 65 20.08 -7.85 -5.42
N PHE A 66 18.88 -7.44 -5.79
CA PHE A 66 17.61 -7.99 -5.30
C PHE A 66 16.92 -8.91 -6.30
N GLY A 67 17.66 -9.47 -7.25
CA GLY A 67 17.11 -10.36 -8.27
C GLY A 67 16.76 -9.63 -9.57
N SER A 68 16.08 -10.33 -10.46
CA SER A 68 15.63 -9.78 -11.75
C SER A 68 14.32 -10.38 -12.23
N VAL A 69 13.76 -9.80 -13.28
CA VAL A 69 12.57 -10.30 -14.00
C VAL A 69 12.82 -11.67 -14.65
N ASP A 70 14.07 -12.05 -14.83
CA ASP A 70 14.48 -13.36 -15.35
C ASP A 70 14.44 -14.48 -14.32
N GLY A 71 14.05 -14.15 -13.10
CA GLY A 71 14.00 -15.11 -12.00
C GLY A 71 15.35 -15.31 -11.29
N ASP A 72 16.32 -14.46 -11.57
CA ASP A 72 17.57 -14.47 -10.81
C ASP A 72 17.26 -14.19 -9.34
N GLU A 73 17.88 -14.96 -8.47
CA GLU A 73 17.74 -14.78 -7.04
C GLU A 73 18.49 -13.53 -6.56
N ALA A 74 18.01 -12.94 -5.47
CA ALA A 74 18.76 -11.90 -4.78
C ALA A 74 20.08 -12.43 -4.26
N ALA A 75 21.08 -11.56 -4.17
CA ALA A 75 22.32 -11.88 -3.47
C ALA A 75 22.01 -12.25 -2.01
N ALA A 76 22.90 -13.03 -1.38
CA ALA A 76 22.73 -13.42 0.01
C ALA A 76 22.56 -12.17 0.92
N MET A 77 21.80 -12.31 1.99
CA MET A 77 21.45 -11.20 2.89
C MET A 77 22.65 -10.47 3.52
N ARG A 78 23.81 -11.09 3.56
CA ARG A 78 25.03 -10.44 4.02
C ARG A 78 25.60 -9.41 3.05
N TYR A 79 25.19 -9.44 1.78
CA TYR A 79 25.66 -8.52 0.73
C TYR A 79 24.71 -7.38 0.44
N THR A 80 23.41 -7.57 0.63
CA THR A 80 22.41 -6.55 0.36
C THR A 80 22.17 -5.65 1.57
N GLU A 81 21.68 -4.44 1.30
CA GLU A 81 21.32 -3.47 2.32
C GLU A 81 19.90 -2.97 2.06
N ALA A 82 19.20 -2.56 3.10
CA ALA A 82 17.83 -2.10 2.99
C ALA A 82 17.51 -1.00 4.02
N ARG A 83 16.48 -0.26 3.72
CA ARG A 83 15.79 0.68 4.60
C ARG A 83 14.33 0.78 4.17
N LEU A 84 13.50 1.41 4.98
CA LEU A 84 12.11 1.70 4.61
C LEU A 84 12.07 2.65 3.42
N SER A 85 11.17 2.41 2.48
CA SER A 85 10.87 3.37 1.42
C SER A 85 10.09 4.55 1.98
N LYS A 86 10.01 5.64 1.22
CA LYS A 86 9.29 6.84 1.65
C LYS A 86 7.80 6.56 1.90
N ILE A 87 7.15 5.80 1.04
CA ILE A 87 5.72 5.47 1.19
C ILE A 87 5.46 4.57 2.40
N SER A 88 6.39 3.70 2.80
CA SER A 88 6.20 2.82 3.95
C SER A 88 6.15 3.58 5.28
N THR A 89 6.60 4.84 5.32
CA THR A 89 6.37 5.69 6.48
C THR A 89 4.89 5.93 6.75
N GLU A 90 4.07 5.94 5.70
CA GLU A 90 2.60 6.07 5.81
C GLU A 90 1.94 4.78 6.34
N MET A 91 2.56 3.62 6.10
CA MET A 91 2.12 2.35 6.70
C MET A 91 2.26 2.33 8.22
N LEU A 92 3.29 2.99 8.73
CA LEU A 92 3.72 2.98 10.13
C LEU A 92 3.39 4.27 10.86
N ALA A 93 2.82 5.27 10.17
CA ALA A 93 2.53 6.58 10.75
C ALA A 93 1.65 6.47 11.99
N ASP A 94 2.05 7.17 13.04
CA ASP A 94 1.31 7.23 14.31
C ASP A 94 1.15 5.88 15.04
N ILE A 95 1.98 4.88 14.75
CA ILE A 95 1.90 3.56 15.39
C ILE A 95 2.09 3.63 16.92
N TYR A 96 2.80 4.65 17.41
CA TYR A 96 3.06 4.87 18.84
C TYR A 96 1.99 5.71 19.55
N LYS A 97 0.91 6.06 18.86
CA LYS A 97 -0.20 6.83 19.41
C LYS A 97 -1.43 5.98 19.75
N ASP A 98 -1.20 4.74 20.14
CA ASP A 98 -2.26 3.79 20.48
C ASP A 98 -3.29 3.58 19.34
N THR A 99 -2.83 3.66 18.10
CA THR A 99 -3.69 3.58 16.90
C THR A 99 -4.09 2.17 16.53
N VAL A 100 -3.30 1.17 16.93
CA VAL A 100 -3.52 -0.25 16.64
C VAL A 100 -3.25 -1.07 17.89
N ASP A 101 -3.84 -2.28 17.94
CA ASP A 101 -3.63 -3.21 19.04
C ASP A 101 -2.27 -3.91 18.90
N PHE A 102 -1.64 -4.15 20.05
CA PHE A 102 -0.42 -4.93 20.18
C PHE A 102 -0.71 -6.20 20.96
N VAL A 103 -0.04 -7.27 20.59
CA VAL A 103 -0.10 -8.56 21.28
C VAL A 103 1.31 -9.02 21.65
N PRO A 104 1.47 -9.87 22.69
CA PRO A 104 2.77 -10.47 22.97
C PRO A 104 3.27 -11.28 21.77
N ASN A 105 4.60 -11.28 21.55
CA ASN A 105 5.23 -12.14 20.59
C ASN A 105 5.27 -13.61 21.07
N PHE A 106 5.94 -14.51 20.34
CA PHE A 106 5.95 -15.94 20.60
C PHE A 106 6.53 -16.36 21.97
N ASP A 107 7.45 -15.58 22.55
CA ASP A 107 8.06 -15.84 23.86
C ASP A 107 7.69 -14.81 24.94
N GLU A 108 6.73 -13.95 24.66
CA GLU A 108 6.21 -12.91 25.56
C GLU A 108 7.26 -11.87 26.01
N THR A 109 8.41 -11.79 25.34
CA THR A 109 9.47 -10.80 25.66
C THR A 109 9.27 -9.46 24.97
N GLU A 110 8.55 -9.45 23.85
CA GLU A 110 8.26 -8.27 23.05
C GLU A 110 6.77 -8.20 22.71
N LYS A 111 6.33 -7.05 22.23
CA LYS A 111 4.98 -6.86 21.69
C LYS A 111 5.04 -6.53 20.21
N GLU A 112 4.11 -7.05 19.44
CA GLU A 112 4.00 -6.78 18.01
C GLU A 112 2.60 -6.28 17.64
N PRO A 113 2.48 -5.42 16.61
CA PRO A 113 1.16 -4.92 16.19
C PRO A 113 0.38 -6.03 15.47
N VAL A 114 -0.91 -6.10 15.74
CA VAL A 114 -1.83 -7.03 15.08
C VAL A 114 -2.04 -6.61 13.61
N VAL A 115 -2.13 -5.31 13.38
CA VAL A 115 -2.22 -4.66 12.07
C VAL A 115 -1.36 -3.39 12.10
N LEU A 116 -1.06 -2.82 10.94
CA LEU A 116 -0.41 -1.51 10.85
C LEU A 116 -1.47 -0.41 10.70
N PRO A 117 -1.16 0.85 11.08
CA PRO A 117 -2.06 1.98 10.82
C PRO A 117 -2.45 2.12 9.36
N SER A 118 -1.54 1.83 8.44
CA SER A 118 -1.78 1.72 7.00
C SER A 118 -2.59 2.90 6.45
N ARG A 119 -1.96 4.09 6.42
CA ARG A 119 -2.63 5.34 6.06
C ARG A 119 -2.99 5.42 4.57
N PHE A 120 -2.65 4.42 3.79
CA PHE A 120 -3.13 4.19 2.43
C PHE A 120 -3.58 2.73 2.27
N PRO A 121 -4.48 2.42 1.33
CA PRO A 121 -5.08 1.08 1.20
C PRO A 121 -4.11 0.06 0.56
N ASN A 122 -3.06 -0.31 1.29
CA ASN A 122 -1.96 -1.13 0.79
C ASN A 122 -2.37 -2.48 0.21
N LEU A 123 -3.37 -3.15 0.81
CA LEU A 123 -3.78 -4.48 0.34
C LEU A 123 -4.28 -4.46 -1.12
N LEU A 124 -5.05 -3.44 -1.50
CA LEU A 124 -5.48 -3.25 -2.89
C LEU A 124 -4.38 -2.68 -3.76
N VAL A 125 -3.61 -1.75 -3.24
CA VAL A 125 -2.59 -1.01 -4.00
C VAL A 125 -1.43 -1.91 -4.41
N ASN A 126 -0.90 -2.71 -3.49
CA ASN A 126 0.19 -3.65 -3.77
C ASN A 126 -0.29 -5.09 -4.03
N GLY A 127 -1.55 -5.38 -3.70
CA GLY A 127 -2.06 -6.74 -3.82
C GLY A 127 -1.41 -7.71 -2.84
N GLY A 128 -1.61 -8.97 -3.05
CA GLY A 128 -1.01 -10.02 -2.26
C GLY A 128 -1.37 -11.40 -2.76
N THR A 129 -0.52 -12.36 -2.50
CA THR A 129 -0.77 -13.77 -2.77
C THR A 129 -0.42 -14.61 -1.56
N GLY A 130 -1.18 -15.63 -1.31
CA GLY A 130 -0.95 -16.54 -0.21
C GLY A 130 -1.71 -17.84 -0.39
N ILE A 131 -1.07 -18.94 0.03
CA ILE A 131 -1.64 -20.28 -0.05
C ILE A 131 -1.68 -20.84 1.37
N ALA A 132 -2.86 -21.24 1.82
CA ALA A 132 -3.08 -21.91 3.09
C ALA A 132 -3.82 -23.23 2.85
N VAL A 133 -3.96 -24.03 3.90
CA VAL A 133 -4.73 -25.27 3.80
C VAL A 133 -6.22 -24.94 3.61
N GLY A 134 -6.76 -25.37 2.50
CA GLY A 134 -8.18 -25.19 2.19
C GLY A 134 -8.59 -23.80 1.69
N MET A 135 -7.64 -22.85 1.58
CA MET A 135 -7.93 -21.50 1.07
C MET A 135 -6.71 -20.86 0.43
N ALA A 136 -6.95 -19.92 -0.49
CA ALA A 136 -5.91 -19.12 -1.11
C ALA A 136 -6.41 -17.68 -1.30
N THR A 137 -5.48 -16.75 -1.35
CA THR A 137 -5.74 -15.37 -1.74
C THR A 137 -4.85 -14.99 -2.92
N ASN A 138 -5.38 -14.18 -3.82
CA ASN A 138 -4.63 -13.64 -4.95
C ASN A 138 -5.26 -12.31 -5.37
N ILE A 139 -4.79 -11.25 -4.74
CA ILE A 139 -5.32 -9.89 -4.93
C ILE A 139 -4.37 -9.14 -5.85
N PRO A 140 -4.86 -8.64 -7.01
CA PRO A 140 -4.01 -7.90 -7.94
C PRO A 140 -3.67 -6.50 -7.39
N PRO A 141 -2.51 -5.94 -7.79
CA PRO A 141 -2.16 -4.56 -7.50
C PRO A 141 -3.09 -3.57 -8.20
N HIS A 142 -3.20 -2.34 -7.64
CA HIS A 142 -4.05 -1.27 -8.14
C HIS A 142 -3.33 0.08 -8.14
N ASN A 143 -3.86 1.03 -8.87
CA ASN A 143 -3.36 2.39 -8.90
C ASN A 143 -3.76 3.15 -7.62
N LEU A 144 -2.80 3.79 -6.97
CA LEU A 144 -3.02 4.48 -5.69
C LEU A 144 -4.05 5.61 -5.81
N ARG A 145 -3.96 6.42 -6.87
CA ARG A 145 -4.91 7.52 -7.10
C ARG A 145 -6.33 7.03 -7.30
N GLU A 146 -6.52 5.95 -8.04
CA GLU A 146 -7.84 5.36 -8.27
C GLU A 146 -8.45 4.79 -6.98
N VAL A 147 -7.67 4.05 -6.21
CA VAL A 147 -8.18 3.45 -4.96
C VAL A 147 -8.48 4.53 -3.93
N ILE A 148 -7.63 5.53 -3.77
CA ILE A 148 -7.89 6.67 -2.87
C ILE A 148 -9.12 7.45 -3.34
N ALA A 149 -9.25 7.71 -4.66
CA ALA A 149 -10.42 8.38 -5.20
C ALA A 149 -11.72 7.63 -4.90
N ALA A 150 -11.69 6.30 -4.94
CA ALA A 150 -12.85 5.47 -4.58
C ALA A 150 -13.20 5.58 -3.10
N VAL A 151 -12.22 5.55 -2.20
CA VAL A 151 -12.46 5.77 -0.76
C VAL A 151 -13.00 7.17 -0.49
N VAL A 152 -12.47 8.18 -1.16
CA VAL A 152 -12.94 9.57 -1.06
C VAL A 152 -14.39 9.69 -1.56
N LYS A 153 -14.74 8.99 -2.63
CA LYS A 153 -16.13 8.95 -3.13
C LYS A 153 -17.09 8.34 -2.10
N ILE A 154 -16.69 7.30 -1.43
CA ILE A 154 -17.48 6.69 -0.34
C ILE A 154 -17.68 7.71 0.79
N ILE A 155 -16.64 8.43 1.18
CA ILE A 155 -16.71 9.46 2.21
C ILE A 155 -17.65 10.58 1.78
N ASP A 156 -17.50 11.10 0.56
CA ASP A 156 -18.32 12.22 0.05
C ASP A 156 -19.79 11.86 -0.03
N ASN A 157 -20.12 10.66 -0.51
CA ASN A 157 -21.51 10.19 -0.55
C ASN A 157 -22.09 10.07 0.87
N LYS A 158 -21.30 9.61 1.83
CA LYS A 158 -21.76 9.50 3.22
C LYS A 158 -21.96 10.87 3.88
N VAL A 159 -21.03 11.79 3.69
CA VAL A 159 -21.03 13.10 4.33
C VAL A 159 -22.06 14.04 3.69
N GLU A 160 -22.10 14.11 2.36
CA GLU A 160 -22.92 15.07 1.61
C GLU A 160 -24.36 14.60 1.41
N GLU A 161 -24.53 13.29 1.13
CA GLU A 161 -25.84 12.73 0.75
C GLU A 161 -26.35 11.66 1.73
N ASN A 162 -25.58 11.29 2.75
CA ASN A 162 -25.88 10.23 3.72
C ASN A 162 -26.35 8.94 3.05
N ARG A 163 -25.68 8.53 1.97
CA ARG A 163 -25.99 7.31 1.22
C ARG A 163 -24.76 6.42 1.05
N GLU A 164 -25.01 5.16 0.75
CA GLU A 164 -23.97 4.21 0.36
C GLU A 164 -23.54 4.45 -1.09
N THR A 165 -22.29 4.09 -1.40
CA THR A 165 -21.73 4.15 -2.74
C THR A 165 -22.08 2.87 -3.49
N THR A 166 -22.54 3.00 -4.73
CA THR A 166 -22.88 1.85 -5.58
C THR A 166 -21.64 1.24 -6.21
N MET A 167 -21.76 -0.04 -6.61
CA MET A 167 -20.65 -0.71 -7.33
C MET A 167 -20.36 -0.02 -8.67
N GLU A 168 -21.36 0.48 -9.35
CA GLU A 168 -21.22 1.22 -10.62
C GLU A 168 -20.36 2.47 -10.45
N GLU A 169 -20.54 3.22 -9.37
CA GLU A 169 -19.70 4.37 -9.04
C GLU A 169 -18.24 3.95 -8.79
N LEU A 170 -18.04 2.84 -8.08
CA LEU A 170 -16.69 2.31 -7.82
C LEU A 170 -16.00 1.83 -9.10
N LEU A 171 -16.72 1.12 -9.96
CA LEU A 171 -16.21 0.66 -11.26
C LEU A 171 -15.86 1.80 -12.20
N SER A 172 -16.53 2.92 -12.08
CA SER A 172 -16.21 4.14 -12.86
C SER A 172 -14.90 4.80 -12.41
N ILE A 173 -14.48 4.57 -11.18
CA ILE A 173 -13.27 5.17 -10.58
C ILE A 173 -12.09 4.20 -10.63
N ILE A 174 -12.27 2.97 -10.15
CA ILE A 174 -11.26 1.92 -10.23
C ILE A 174 -11.49 1.13 -11.50
N LYS A 175 -10.73 1.45 -12.55
CA LYS A 175 -10.91 0.86 -13.89
C LYS A 175 -10.53 -0.62 -13.93
N GLY A 176 -9.62 -1.04 -13.08
CA GLY A 176 -9.12 -2.40 -13.01
C GLY A 176 -7.80 -2.47 -12.25
N PRO A 177 -7.19 -3.64 -12.17
CA PRO A 177 -5.83 -3.79 -11.66
C PRO A 177 -4.83 -2.93 -12.43
N ASP A 178 -3.77 -2.52 -11.74
CA ASP A 178 -2.66 -1.76 -12.31
C ASP A 178 -1.34 -2.43 -11.91
N PHE A 179 -0.83 -3.27 -12.80
CA PHE A 179 0.32 -4.10 -12.51
C PHE A 179 1.63 -3.30 -12.57
N PRO A 180 2.62 -3.64 -11.72
CA PRO A 180 3.95 -3.03 -11.77
C PRO A 180 4.61 -3.16 -13.14
N THR A 181 4.34 -4.26 -13.81
CA THR A 181 4.89 -4.63 -15.12
C THR A 181 4.06 -4.13 -16.30
N ALA A 182 3.05 -3.31 -16.05
CA ALA A 182 2.16 -2.73 -17.04
C ALA A 182 1.34 -3.79 -17.80
N ALA A 183 1.59 -4.01 -19.10
CA ALA A 183 0.82 -4.87 -19.97
C ALA A 183 -0.63 -4.38 -20.22
N THR A 184 -1.44 -5.17 -20.89
CA THR A 184 -2.81 -4.83 -21.24
C THR A 184 -3.77 -5.87 -20.71
N ILE A 185 -4.83 -5.43 -20.03
CA ILE A 185 -5.96 -6.27 -19.64
C ILE A 185 -6.94 -6.32 -20.81
N LEU A 186 -7.41 -7.51 -21.14
CA LEU A 186 -8.36 -7.72 -22.22
C LEU A 186 -9.79 -7.81 -21.69
N GLY A 187 -10.62 -6.84 -22.08
CA GLY A 187 -12.01 -6.74 -21.66
C GLY A 187 -12.21 -6.33 -20.22
N THR A 188 -13.44 -6.00 -19.86
CA THR A 188 -13.83 -5.56 -18.52
C THR A 188 -14.61 -6.61 -17.74
N ARG A 189 -15.09 -7.65 -18.41
CA ARG A 189 -15.96 -8.68 -17.82
C ARG A 189 -15.30 -9.40 -16.62
N GLY A 190 -14.02 -9.80 -16.77
CA GLY A 190 -13.30 -10.45 -15.67
C GLY A 190 -13.04 -9.52 -14.49
N ILE A 191 -12.80 -8.25 -14.76
CA ILE A 191 -12.64 -7.21 -13.73
C ILE A 191 -13.95 -7.06 -12.96
N GLU A 192 -15.05 -6.89 -13.68
CA GLU A 192 -16.37 -6.67 -13.08
C GLU A 192 -16.81 -7.87 -12.24
N GLU A 193 -16.63 -9.09 -12.76
CA GLU A 193 -16.92 -10.32 -12.02
C GLU A 193 -16.10 -10.39 -10.72
N ALA A 194 -14.79 -10.13 -10.80
CA ALA A 194 -13.91 -10.14 -9.63
C ALA A 194 -14.34 -9.12 -8.58
N TYR A 195 -14.72 -7.91 -9.00
CA TYR A 195 -15.09 -6.84 -8.08
C TYR A 195 -16.48 -7.03 -7.47
N ARG A 196 -17.40 -7.64 -8.18
CA ARG A 196 -18.76 -7.93 -7.68
C ARG A 196 -18.83 -9.16 -6.79
N THR A 197 -17.99 -10.17 -7.04
CA THR A 197 -18.07 -11.48 -6.36
C THR A 197 -16.86 -11.79 -5.47
N GLY A 198 -15.76 -11.09 -5.67
CA GLY A 198 -14.47 -11.39 -5.03
C GLY A 198 -13.65 -12.47 -5.75
N ARG A 199 -14.17 -13.04 -6.84
CA ARG A 199 -13.50 -14.03 -7.68
C ARG A 199 -13.73 -13.70 -9.15
N GLY A 200 -12.68 -13.83 -9.93
CA GLY A 200 -12.76 -13.62 -11.37
C GLY A 200 -11.46 -13.98 -12.05
N LYS A 201 -11.51 -14.01 -13.37
CA LYS A 201 -10.36 -14.34 -14.21
C LYS A 201 -10.11 -13.18 -15.16
N ILE A 202 -8.93 -12.58 -15.03
CA ILE A 202 -8.52 -11.42 -15.83
C ILE A 202 -7.47 -11.86 -16.83
N LYS A 203 -7.73 -11.66 -18.13
CA LYS A 203 -6.75 -11.92 -19.19
C LYS A 203 -5.79 -10.75 -19.28
N VAL A 204 -4.50 -11.04 -19.31
CA VAL A 204 -3.44 -10.05 -19.44
C VAL A 204 -2.57 -10.40 -20.62
N ARG A 205 -2.35 -9.45 -21.51
CA ARG A 205 -1.57 -9.61 -22.73
C ARG A 205 -0.34 -8.71 -22.70
N ALA A 206 0.80 -9.24 -23.14
CA ALA A 206 2.02 -8.48 -23.38
C ALA A 206 1.77 -7.33 -24.37
N VAL A 207 2.52 -6.25 -24.22
CA VAL A 207 2.55 -5.17 -25.22
C VAL A 207 3.58 -5.54 -26.27
N THR A 208 3.11 -5.61 -27.50
CA THR A 208 3.92 -5.99 -28.67
C THR A 208 3.76 -4.98 -29.80
N ASP A 209 4.77 -4.90 -30.62
CA ASP A 209 4.76 -4.12 -31.86
C ASP A 209 5.41 -4.93 -32.97
N ILE A 210 5.02 -4.68 -34.22
CA ILE A 210 5.58 -5.32 -35.41
C ILE A 210 6.38 -4.28 -36.18
N GLU A 211 7.69 -4.47 -36.22
CA GLU A 211 8.61 -3.62 -37.00
C GLU A 211 8.96 -4.30 -38.30
N THR A 212 8.87 -3.56 -39.43
CA THR A 212 9.30 -4.04 -40.74
C THR A 212 10.70 -3.51 -41.03
N MET A 213 11.63 -4.41 -41.32
CA MET A 213 13.01 -4.07 -41.60
C MET A 213 13.20 -3.73 -43.10
N PRO A 214 14.26 -2.99 -43.47
CA PRO A 214 14.55 -2.66 -44.87
C PRO A 214 14.68 -3.85 -45.78
N ASN A 215 15.08 -5.01 -45.27
CA ASN A 215 15.20 -6.26 -46.02
C ASN A 215 13.85 -7.00 -46.23
N GLY A 216 12.74 -6.40 -45.81
CA GLY A 216 11.40 -6.99 -45.94
C GLY A 216 11.04 -8.03 -44.85
N LYS A 217 11.93 -8.30 -43.89
CA LYS A 217 11.63 -9.15 -42.75
C LYS A 217 10.85 -8.35 -41.69
N SER A 218 9.98 -9.03 -40.97
CA SER A 218 9.26 -8.47 -39.83
C SER A 218 9.88 -8.96 -38.51
N HIS A 219 9.87 -8.09 -37.52
CA HIS A 219 10.27 -8.39 -36.16
C HIS A 219 9.08 -8.15 -35.22
N ILE A 220 8.82 -9.07 -34.32
CA ILE A 220 7.87 -8.86 -33.21
C ILE A 220 8.68 -8.38 -32.02
N ILE A 221 8.38 -7.19 -31.54
CA ILE A 221 9.04 -6.57 -30.41
C ILE A 221 8.10 -6.60 -29.20
N VAL A 222 8.54 -7.21 -28.12
CA VAL A 222 7.80 -7.29 -26.85
C VAL A 222 8.43 -6.32 -25.85
N THR A 223 7.65 -5.37 -25.36
CA THR A 223 8.14 -4.32 -24.45
C THR A 223 7.56 -4.41 -23.05
N GLU A 224 6.45 -5.09 -22.87
CA GLU A 224 5.83 -5.32 -21.55
C GLU A 224 5.32 -6.76 -21.48
N LEU A 225 5.43 -7.36 -20.30
CA LEU A 225 4.99 -8.73 -20.03
C LEU A 225 3.87 -8.75 -19.00
N PRO A 226 2.97 -9.76 -19.05
CA PRO A 226 2.01 -9.97 -17.99
C PRO A 226 2.68 -10.08 -16.61
N TYR A 227 1.97 -9.64 -15.59
CA TYR A 227 2.44 -9.70 -14.21
C TYR A 227 2.78 -11.15 -13.79
N LEU A 228 3.89 -11.33 -13.08
CA LEU A 228 4.42 -12.61 -12.59
C LEU A 228 5.01 -13.53 -13.67
N VAL A 229 5.13 -13.08 -14.90
CA VAL A 229 5.78 -13.85 -15.95
C VAL A 229 7.30 -13.72 -15.86
N ASN A 230 7.98 -14.87 -15.83
CA ASN A 230 9.43 -14.96 -15.88
C ASN A 230 9.90 -14.82 -17.34
N LYS A 231 10.64 -13.75 -17.63
CA LYS A 231 11.10 -13.43 -19.00
C LYS A 231 12.00 -14.52 -19.58
N ALA A 232 12.95 -15.04 -18.82
CA ALA A 232 13.87 -16.08 -19.30
C ALA A 232 13.13 -17.37 -19.66
N ARG A 233 12.20 -17.83 -18.80
CA ARG A 233 11.37 -19.02 -19.07
C ARG A 233 10.45 -18.81 -20.25
N LEU A 234 9.93 -17.60 -20.45
CA LEU A 234 9.11 -17.27 -21.61
C LEU A 234 9.93 -17.42 -22.90
N ILE A 235 11.15 -16.88 -22.94
CA ILE A 235 12.06 -16.99 -24.09
C ILE A 235 12.43 -18.44 -24.36
N GLU A 236 12.73 -19.21 -23.32
CA GLU A 236 12.99 -20.66 -23.44
C GLU A 236 11.78 -21.40 -24.02
N LYS A 237 10.57 -21.07 -23.58
CA LYS A 237 9.34 -21.68 -24.10
C LYS A 237 9.11 -21.33 -25.58
N MET A 238 9.34 -20.09 -25.97
CA MET A 238 9.26 -19.69 -27.37
C MET A 238 10.29 -20.44 -28.23
N ALA A 239 11.52 -20.58 -27.75
CA ALA A 239 12.56 -21.34 -28.44
C ALA A 239 12.21 -22.83 -28.57
N GLU A 240 11.61 -23.41 -27.53
CA GLU A 240 11.11 -24.78 -27.57
C GLU A 240 10.04 -24.99 -28.66
N LEU A 241 9.09 -24.08 -28.76
CA LEU A 241 8.04 -24.13 -29.80
C LEU A 241 8.61 -24.03 -31.21
N VAL A 242 9.65 -23.27 -31.42
CA VAL A 242 10.38 -23.19 -32.69
C VAL A 242 11.10 -24.52 -32.97
N LYS A 243 11.82 -25.04 -31.98
CA LYS A 243 12.58 -26.30 -32.10
C LYS A 243 11.68 -27.50 -32.39
N THR A 244 10.51 -27.58 -31.74
CA THR A 244 9.54 -28.64 -31.92
C THR A 244 8.65 -28.43 -33.14
N LYS A 245 8.87 -27.35 -33.91
CA LYS A 245 8.10 -27.01 -35.14
C LYS A 245 6.60 -26.77 -34.87
N LYS A 246 6.20 -26.47 -33.66
CA LYS A 246 4.82 -26.05 -33.37
C LYS A 246 4.53 -24.67 -33.91
N ILE A 247 5.55 -23.80 -33.91
CA ILE A 247 5.51 -22.50 -34.58
C ILE A 247 6.62 -22.44 -35.60
N ASP A 248 6.24 -22.21 -36.85
CA ASP A 248 7.15 -22.07 -37.97
C ASP A 248 7.23 -20.61 -38.40
N GLY A 249 8.41 -20.19 -38.83
CA GLY A 249 8.63 -18.82 -39.33
C GLY A 249 9.44 -17.91 -38.44
N ILE A 250 9.82 -18.33 -37.25
CA ILE A 250 10.72 -17.58 -36.37
C ILE A 250 12.16 -18.02 -36.65
N THR A 251 13.04 -17.06 -36.94
CA THR A 251 14.46 -17.31 -37.25
C THR A 251 15.38 -17.09 -36.06
N ALA A 252 15.06 -16.13 -35.20
CA ALA A 252 15.85 -15.85 -34.00
C ALA A 252 14.99 -15.18 -32.93
N ILE A 253 15.36 -15.39 -31.67
CA ILE A 253 14.76 -14.73 -30.51
C ILE A 253 15.89 -14.16 -29.68
N THR A 254 15.93 -12.84 -29.50
CA THR A 254 17.00 -12.14 -28.81
C THR A 254 16.42 -11.30 -27.67
N ASP A 255 16.99 -11.43 -26.49
CA ASP A 255 16.69 -10.55 -25.36
C ASP A 255 17.59 -9.31 -25.47
N GLU A 256 16.99 -8.20 -25.83
CA GLU A 256 17.65 -6.89 -25.98
C GLU A 256 17.36 -5.96 -24.79
N SER A 257 16.82 -6.50 -23.71
CA SER A 257 16.49 -5.72 -22.49
C SER A 257 17.73 -5.06 -21.90
N ASN A 258 17.60 -3.80 -21.50
CA ASN A 258 18.66 -3.02 -20.91
C ASN A 258 18.11 -2.03 -19.87
N ARG A 259 18.86 -1.02 -19.49
CA ARG A 259 18.44 0.01 -18.52
C ARG A 259 17.28 0.88 -19.01
N GLU A 260 17.04 0.95 -20.31
CA GLU A 260 15.94 1.69 -20.89
C GLU A 260 14.61 0.93 -20.79
N GLY A 261 14.65 -0.39 -20.63
CA GLY A 261 13.47 -1.21 -20.44
C GLY A 261 13.60 -2.62 -21.02
N LEU A 262 12.49 -3.34 -20.89
CA LEU A 262 12.33 -4.68 -21.43
C LEU A 262 12.16 -4.62 -22.96
N ARG A 263 12.90 -5.46 -23.65
CA ARG A 263 12.78 -5.59 -25.12
C ARG A 263 13.15 -7.02 -25.53
N ILE A 264 12.19 -7.75 -26.03
CA ILE A 264 12.41 -9.06 -26.64
C ILE A 264 12.19 -8.90 -28.14
N ASN A 265 13.17 -9.26 -28.93
CA ASN A 265 13.13 -9.19 -30.40
C ASN A 265 12.95 -10.59 -30.98
N ILE A 266 11.85 -10.81 -31.68
CA ILE A 266 11.51 -12.06 -32.36
C ILE A 266 11.60 -11.81 -33.87
N GLU A 267 12.64 -12.34 -34.49
CA GLU A 267 12.87 -12.21 -35.94
C GLU A 267 12.07 -13.27 -36.72
N LEU A 268 11.39 -12.81 -37.78
CA LEU A 268 10.55 -13.67 -38.62
C LEU A 268 11.15 -13.84 -40.02
N ARG A 269 10.82 -14.97 -40.70
CA ARG A 269 11.09 -15.13 -42.10
C ARG A 269 10.26 -14.14 -42.96
N ARG A 270 10.72 -13.84 -44.17
CA ARG A 270 10.02 -12.93 -45.07
C ARG A 270 8.63 -13.40 -45.51
N ASP A 271 8.45 -14.72 -45.64
CA ASP A 271 7.27 -15.37 -46.22
C ASP A 271 6.12 -15.59 -45.22
N VAL A 272 6.28 -15.15 -43.95
CA VAL A 272 5.29 -15.37 -42.91
C VAL A 272 4.55 -14.09 -42.55
N ASN A 273 3.28 -14.29 -42.15
CA ASN A 273 2.48 -13.19 -41.63
C ASN A 273 2.78 -13.00 -40.12
N ALA A 274 3.29 -11.83 -39.76
CA ALA A 274 3.67 -11.53 -38.38
C ALA A 274 2.50 -11.63 -37.40
N ASN A 275 1.30 -11.23 -37.79
CA ASN A 275 0.12 -11.32 -36.93
C ASN A 275 -0.28 -12.79 -36.63
N VAL A 276 -0.12 -13.68 -37.62
CA VAL A 276 -0.40 -15.12 -37.42
C VAL A 276 0.59 -15.71 -36.40
N ILE A 277 1.88 -15.39 -36.56
CA ILE A 277 2.91 -15.84 -35.61
C ILE A 277 2.65 -15.27 -34.22
N LEU A 278 2.33 -13.99 -34.11
CA LEU A 278 2.00 -13.36 -32.85
C LEU A 278 0.81 -14.05 -32.16
N ASN A 279 -0.26 -14.34 -32.88
CA ASN A 279 -1.42 -15.03 -32.36
C ASN A 279 -1.09 -16.44 -31.85
N GLN A 280 -0.21 -17.16 -32.57
CA GLN A 280 0.29 -18.45 -32.11
C GLN A 280 1.10 -18.35 -30.82
N LEU A 281 1.94 -17.34 -30.70
CA LEU A 281 2.70 -17.05 -29.48
C LEU A 281 1.79 -16.69 -28.29
N LEU A 282 0.78 -15.88 -28.53
CA LEU A 282 -0.22 -15.52 -27.51
C LEU A 282 -1.00 -16.76 -27.02
N LYS A 283 -1.32 -17.68 -27.93
CA LYS A 283 -2.05 -18.90 -27.60
C LYS A 283 -1.21 -19.93 -26.83
N HIS A 284 0.07 -20.05 -27.16
CA HIS A 284 0.92 -21.14 -26.68
C HIS A 284 1.95 -20.74 -25.62
N THR A 285 2.05 -19.47 -25.28
CA THR A 285 3.02 -18.95 -24.30
C THR A 285 2.36 -18.00 -23.31
N GLN A 286 3.11 -17.60 -22.27
CA GLN A 286 2.69 -16.61 -21.30
C GLN A 286 2.81 -15.15 -21.79
N LEU A 287 2.96 -14.90 -23.09
CA LEU A 287 2.73 -13.58 -23.67
C LEU A 287 1.28 -13.13 -23.47
N GLN A 288 0.37 -14.06 -23.32
CA GLN A 288 -0.96 -13.84 -22.80
C GLN A 288 -1.21 -14.84 -21.68
N ASP A 289 -1.61 -14.36 -20.52
CA ASP A 289 -1.85 -15.18 -19.35
C ASP A 289 -3.08 -14.68 -18.60
N SER A 290 -3.60 -15.49 -17.73
CA SER A 290 -4.75 -15.14 -16.91
C SER A 290 -4.34 -14.95 -15.46
N PHE A 291 -4.82 -13.88 -14.86
CA PHE A 291 -4.72 -13.65 -13.42
C PHE A 291 -6.02 -14.09 -12.75
N GLY A 292 -5.94 -15.15 -11.94
CA GLY A 292 -7.08 -15.65 -11.18
C GLY A 292 -7.26 -14.83 -9.89
N VAL A 293 -8.24 -13.94 -9.86
CA VAL A 293 -8.50 -13.08 -8.70
C VAL A 293 -9.24 -13.87 -7.62
N ILE A 294 -8.71 -13.83 -6.41
CA ILE A 294 -9.37 -14.31 -5.19
C ILE A 294 -9.14 -13.25 -4.12
N MET A 295 -10.16 -12.46 -3.85
CA MET A 295 -10.09 -11.36 -2.90
C MET A 295 -10.40 -11.84 -1.48
N LEU A 296 -9.63 -12.81 -1.00
CA LEU A 296 -9.74 -13.33 0.35
C LEU A 296 -8.85 -12.49 1.27
N ALA A 297 -9.45 -11.97 2.33
CA ALA A 297 -8.76 -11.21 3.35
C ALA A 297 -9.25 -11.62 4.74
N LEU A 298 -8.47 -11.28 5.76
CA LEU A 298 -8.86 -11.48 7.15
C LEU A 298 -9.62 -10.26 7.64
N VAL A 299 -10.84 -10.49 8.09
CA VAL A 299 -11.67 -9.49 8.77
C VAL A 299 -11.87 -9.97 10.20
N ASN A 300 -11.33 -9.24 11.18
CA ASN A 300 -11.32 -9.67 12.59
C ASN A 300 -10.75 -11.09 12.77
N ASN A 301 -9.66 -11.41 12.08
CA ASN A 301 -9.00 -12.71 12.05
C ASN A 301 -9.81 -13.86 11.41
N GLU A 302 -10.94 -13.56 10.77
CA GLU A 302 -11.72 -14.53 10.01
C GLU A 302 -11.50 -14.36 8.52
N PRO A 303 -11.17 -15.43 7.78
CA PRO A 303 -11.00 -15.34 6.33
C PRO A 303 -12.34 -15.16 5.63
N LYS A 304 -12.43 -14.17 4.75
CA LYS A 304 -13.62 -13.88 3.95
C LYS A 304 -13.23 -13.51 2.53
N VAL A 305 -13.98 -14.01 1.56
CA VAL A 305 -13.89 -13.53 0.18
C VAL A 305 -14.74 -12.26 0.09
N LEU A 306 -14.10 -11.15 -0.25
CA LEU A 306 -14.71 -9.81 -0.22
C LEU A 306 -14.94 -9.29 -1.64
N THR A 307 -16.01 -8.52 -1.81
CA THR A 307 -16.20 -7.68 -2.99
C THR A 307 -15.30 -6.45 -2.90
N LEU A 308 -15.10 -5.73 -4.00
CA LEU A 308 -14.35 -4.47 -3.98
C LEU A 308 -14.97 -3.46 -3.00
N SER A 309 -16.29 -3.34 -3.02
CA SER A 309 -17.00 -2.46 -2.09
C SER A 309 -16.70 -2.80 -0.62
N GLN A 310 -16.76 -4.08 -0.28
CA GLN A 310 -16.46 -4.54 1.08
C GLN A 310 -15.01 -4.26 1.48
N MET A 311 -14.06 -4.48 0.59
CA MET A 311 -12.64 -4.19 0.88
C MET A 311 -12.41 -2.72 1.17
N LEU A 312 -13.01 -1.83 0.39
CA LEU A 312 -12.92 -0.38 0.59
C LEU A 312 -13.63 0.06 1.87
N MET A 313 -14.78 -0.51 2.18
CA MET A 313 -15.54 -0.21 3.40
C MET A 313 -14.78 -0.67 4.66
N TYR A 314 -14.23 -1.88 4.67
CA TYR A 314 -13.43 -2.35 5.80
C TYR A 314 -12.15 -1.54 5.98
N TYR A 315 -11.51 -1.13 4.89
CA TYR A 315 -10.38 -0.21 4.96
C TYR A 315 -10.77 1.13 5.59
N LEU A 316 -11.89 1.71 5.16
CA LEU A 316 -12.38 2.97 5.74
C LEU A 316 -12.71 2.82 7.23
N ASP A 317 -13.34 1.71 7.62
CA ASP A 317 -13.62 1.40 9.04
C ASP A 317 -12.33 1.32 9.85
N HIS A 318 -11.29 0.70 9.30
CA HIS A 318 -9.97 0.66 9.93
C HIS A 318 -9.38 2.08 10.10
N GLN A 319 -9.48 2.93 9.09
CA GLN A 319 -9.02 4.33 9.17
C GLN A 319 -9.83 5.14 10.18
N LYS A 320 -11.13 4.92 10.28
CA LYS A 320 -11.96 5.54 11.33
C LYS A 320 -11.47 5.17 12.72
N ASP A 321 -11.15 3.90 12.95
CA ASP A 321 -10.58 3.44 14.22
C ASP A 321 -9.20 4.05 14.50
N VAL A 322 -8.29 4.01 13.54
CA VAL A 322 -6.93 4.57 13.66
C VAL A 322 -6.97 6.07 13.97
N VAL A 323 -7.74 6.84 13.23
CA VAL A 323 -7.80 8.31 13.40
C VAL A 323 -8.53 8.67 14.69
N THR A 324 -9.56 7.94 15.09
CA THR A 324 -10.24 8.13 16.39
C THR A 324 -9.27 7.89 17.53
N ARG A 325 -8.53 6.79 17.51
CA ARG A 325 -7.56 6.44 18.56
C ARG A 325 -6.40 7.43 18.62
N ARG A 326 -5.88 7.87 17.47
CA ARG A 326 -4.87 8.93 17.38
C ARG A 326 -5.38 10.24 17.99
N THR A 327 -6.59 10.62 17.65
CA THR A 327 -7.21 11.86 18.15
C THR A 327 -7.39 11.82 19.66
N ARG A 328 -7.81 10.69 20.23
CA ARG A 328 -7.87 10.49 21.68
C ARG A 328 -6.50 10.60 22.34
N TYR A 329 -5.50 9.99 21.75
CA TYR A 329 -4.12 10.08 22.24
C TYR A 329 -3.63 11.54 22.25
N ASP A 330 -3.80 12.26 21.15
CA ASP A 330 -3.41 13.66 21.03
C ASP A 330 -4.20 14.54 21.99
N LEU A 331 -5.50 14.27 22.17
CA LEU A 331 -6.33 15.00 23.14
C LEU A 331 -5.84 14.79 24.57
N ASN A 332 -5.57 13.55 24.97
CA ASN A 332 -5.05 13.25 26.31
C ASN A 332 -3.72 13.96 26.57
N LYS A 333 -2.81 13.96 25.60
CA LYS A 333 -1.53 14.67 25.70
C LYS A 333 -1.69 16.16 25.78
N ALA A 334 -2.59 16.74 25.00
CA ALA A 334 -2.88 18.17 25.03
C ALA A 334 -3.53 18.58 26.36
N GLU A 335 -4.46 17.80 26.89
CA GLU A 335 -5.09 18.03 28.19
C GLU A 335 -4.11 17.91 29.35
N GLU A 336 -3.21 16.92 29.33
CA GLU A 336 -2.15 16.77 30.32
C GLU A 336 -1.24 18.00 30.35
N ARG A 337 -0.82 18.47 29.17
CA ARG A 337 0.03 19.66 29.06
C ARG A 337 -0.71 20.92 29.49
N ALA A 338 -1.96 21.12 29.09
CA ALA A 338 -2.79 22.22 29.47
C ALA A 338 -2.99 22.28 31.00
N HIS A 339 -3.19 21.13 31.64
CA HIS A 339 -3.29 21.02 33.08
C HIS A 339 -2.03 21.49 33.81
N ILE A 340 -0.86 21.11 33.30
CA ILE A 340 0.43 21.61 33.83
C ILE A 340 0.55 23.12 33.66
N LEU A 341 0.21 23.63 32.45
CA LEU A 341 0.27 25.08 32.21
C LEU A 341 -0.69 25.90 33.09
N GLU A 342 -1.88 25.38 33.37
CA GLU A 342 -2.80 26.00 34.32
C GLU A 342 -2.15 26.19 35.70
N GLY A 343 -1.47 25.14 36.17
CA GLY A 343 -0.74 25.20 37.43
C GLY A 343 0.41 26.19 37.42
N LEU A 344 1.21 26.21 36.35
CA LEU A 344 2.33 27.11 36.20
C LEU A 344 1.90 28.59 36.10
N LEU A 345 0.84 28.87 35.36
CA LEU A 345 0.30 30.24 35.23
C LEU A 345 -0.30 30.70 36.55
N LYS A 346 -0.98 29.82 37.29
CA LYS A 346 -1.49 30.14 38.62
C LYS A 346 -0.37 30.44 39.59
N ALA A 347 0.72 29.68 39.54
CA ALA A 347 1.90 29.94 40.37
C ALA A 347 2.54 31.29 40.03
N LEU A 348 2.63 31.67 38.76
CA LEU A 348 3.18 32.96 38.32
C LEU A 348 2.30 34.14 38.77
N ASP A 349 0.97 33.94 38.83
CA ASP A 349 0.05 34.94 39.36
C ASP A 349 0.23 35.19 40.86
N HIS A 350 0.77 34.22 41.61
CA HIS A 350 1.01 34.27 43.05
C HIS A 350 2.46 33.93 43.39
N ILE A 351 3.40 34.43 42.58
CA ILE A 351 4.79 33.96 42.64
C ILE A 351 5.47 34.25 43.99
N ASP A 352 5.19 35.37 44.62
CA ASP A 352 5.80 35.73 45.92
C ASP A 352 5.36 34.77 47.00
N GLU A 353 4.08 34.39 47.02
CA GLU A 353 3.53 33.42 47.98
C GLU A 353 4.08 32.01 47.70
N VAL A 354 4.21 31.62 46.42
CA VAL A 354 4.79 30.32 46.02
C VAL A 354 6.25 30.24 46.48
N ILE A 355 7.04 31.26 46.26
CA ILE A 355 8.45 31.33 46.73
C ILE A 355 8.51 31.22 48.25
N ARG A 356 7.64 31.92 48.99
CA ARG A 356 7.58 31.87 50.45
C ARG A 356 7.29 30.46 50.94
N ILE A 357 6.30 29.77 50.35
CA ILE A 357 5.93 28.36 50.68
C ILE A 357 7.12 27.43 50.43
N ILE A 358 7.75 27.50 49.27
CA ILE A 358 8.87 26.62 48.90
C ILE A 358 10.05 26.85 49.86
N ARG A 359 10.42 28.10 50.13
CA ARG A 359 11.53 28.45 51.04
C ARG A 359 11.25 28.08 52.49
N GLY A 360 9.99 28.12 52.91
CA GLY A 360 9.56 27.73 54.26
C GLY A 360 9.39 26.25 54.48
N SER A 361 9.47 25.44 53.46
CA SER A 361 9.31 23.98 53.52
C SER A 361 10.65 23.29 53.80
N ALA A 362 10.61 22.20 54.58
CA ALA A 362 11.79 21.45 54.94
C ALA A 362 12.33 20.58 53.80
N ASN A 363 11.45 20.15 52.88
CA ASN A 363 11.80 19.31 51.72
C ASN A 363 10.79 19.53 50.58
N VAL A 364 11.09 18.96 49.42
CA VAL A 364 10.24 19.09 48.22
C VAL A 364 8.84 18.53 48.44
N GLY A 365 8.72 17.41 49.13
CA GLY A 365 7.42 16.76 49.41
C GLY A 365 6.51 17.66 50.26
N GLU A 366 7.05 18.33 51.28
CA GLU A 366 6.32 19.29 52.10
C GLU A 366 5.90 20.52 51.26
N ALA A 367 6.80 21.05 50.45
CA ALA A 367 6.51 22.17 49.56
C ALA A 367 5.35 21.83 48.60
N LYS A 368 5.38 20.69 47.96
CA LYS A 368 4.28 20.20 47.08
C LYS A 368 2.96 20.10 47.82
N THR A 369 2.95 19.49 49.02
CA THR A 369 1.75 19.35 49.85
C THR A 369 1.13 20.69 50.19
N GLN A 370 1.95 21.66 50.58
CA GLN A 370 1.47 22.99 50.91
C GLN A 370 0.94 23.76 49.68
N LEU A 371 1.63 23.66 48.54
CA LEU A 371 1.16 24.26 47.28
C LEU A 371 -0.17 23.67 46.82
N MET A 372 -0.31 22.34 46.90
CA MET A 372 -1.57 21.66 46.58
C MET A 372 -2.73 22.11 47.44
N ALA A 373 -2.50 22.21 48.76
CA ALA A 373 -3.52 22.64 49.72
C ALA A 373 -3.89 24.12 49.55
N ARG A 374 -2.92 25.00 49.31
CA ARG A 374 -3.14 26.43 49.20
C ARG A 374 -3.82 26.84 47.89
N PHE A 375 -3.43 26.27 46.76
CA PHE A 375 -3.88 26.68 45.44
C PHE A 375 -4.83 25.69 44.77
N GLY A 376 -5.16 24.60 45.43
CA GLY A 376 -6.03 23.58 44.85
C GLY A 376 -5.40 22.85 43.64
N LEU A 377 -4.10 22.59 43.71
CA LEU A 377 -3.33 21.99 42.62
C LEU A 377 -3.26 20.47 42.74
N SER A 378 -3.08 19.78 41.62
CA SER A 378 -2.72 18.37 41.60
C SER A 378 -1.24 18.17 41.93
N ASP A 379 -0.85 16.93 42.22
CA ASP A 379 0.54 16.55 42.44
C ASP A 379 1.43 16.89 41.25
N VAL A 380 0.95 16.59 40.03
CA VAL A 380 1.68 16.90 38.77
C VAL A 380 1.91 18.39 38.60
N GLN A 381 0.91 19.21 38.89
CA GLN A 381 1.03 20.68 38.83
C GLN A 381 2.01 21.17 39.87
N ALA A 382 1.93 20.71 41.10
CA ALA A 382 2.83 21.07 42.18
C ALA A 382 4.28 20.66 41.85
N GLN A 383 4.49 19.50 41.29
CA GLN A 383 5.80 19.01 40.83
C GLN A 383 6.39 19.94 39.76
N ALA A 384 5.59 20.35 38.79
CA ALA A 384 6.01 21.27 37.74
C ALA A 384 6.40 22.64 38.30
N ILE A 385 5.71 23.11 39.34
CA ILE A 385 6.03 24.39 39.99
C ILE A 385 7.37 24.31 40.72
N VAL A 386 7.63 23.26 41.51
CA VAL A 386 8.90 23.12 42.24
C VAL A 386 10.10 22.86 41.29
N ASP A 387 9.87 22.33 40.13
CA ASP A 387 10.89 22.12 39.10
C ASP A 387 11.10 23.33 38.18
N MET A 388 10.36 24.42 38.40
CA MET A 388 10.41 25.62 37.55
C MET A 388 11.76 26.29 37.67
N ARG A 389 12.36 26.66 36.54
CA ARG A 389 13.61 27.39 36.49
C ARG A 389 13.38 28.86 36.74
N LEU A 390 14.35 29.57 37.35
CA LEU A 390 14.25 30.99 37.65
C LEU A 390 13.97 31.87 36.43
N ARG A 391 14.46 31.47 35.27
CA ARG A 391 14.19 32.19 34.00
C ARG A 391 12.72 32.25 33.63
N ALA A 392 11.92 31.30 34.11
CA ALA A 392 10.48 31.25 33.86
C ALA A 392 9.72 32.42 34.54
N LEU A 393 10.36 33.10 35.48
CA LEU A 393 9.78 34.26 36.18
C LEU A 393 9.80 35.54 35.34
N THR A 394 10.48 35.55 34.19
CA THR A 394 10.50 36.72 33.30
C THR A 394 9.18 36.90 32.57
N GLY A 395 8.83 38.16 32.24
CA GLY A 395 7.61 38.47 31.52
C GLY A 395 7.52 37.79 30.14
N LEU A 396 8.67 37.67 29.45
CA LEU A 396 8.74 36.99 28.14
C LEU A 396 8.40 35.49 28.24
N GLU A 397 8.92 34.78 29.24
CA GLU A 397 8.62 33.38 29.46
C GLU A 397 7.16 33.18 29.89
N ARG A 398 6.59 34.05 30.67
CA ARG A 398 5.16 34.04 30.99
C ARG A 398 4.30 34.19 29.74
N GLU A 399 4.63 35.12 28.88
CA GLU A 399 3.91 35.30 27.59
C GLU A 399 3.94 34.04 26.71
N LYS A 400 5.09 33.38 26.66
CA LYS A 400 5.22 32.10 25.96
C LYS A 400 4.28 31.01 26.52
N LEU A 401 4.19 30.91 27.85
CA LEU A 401 3.29 29.93 28.51
C LEU A 401 1.82 30.26 28.24
N GLU A 402 1.44 31.53 28.28
CA GLU A 402 0.09 32.00 28.00
C GLU A 402 -0.30 31.70 26.53
N ASN A 403 0.60 31.95 25.60
CA ASN A 403 0.38 31.62 24.17
C ASN A 403 0.27 30.15 23.92
N GLU A 404 1.15 29.34 24.53
CA GLU A 404 1.07 27.86 24.46
C GLU A 404 -0.26 27.35 25.00
N TYR A 405 -0.72 27.88 26.12
CA TYR A 405 -2.00 27.52 26.72
C TYR A 405 -3.19 27.81 25.79
N LYS A 406 -3.21 28.99 25.16
CA LYS A 406 -4.24 29.39 24.20
C LYS A 406 -4.25 28.46 22.98
N GLU A 407 -3.08 28.14 22.44
CA GLU A 407 -2.92 27.22 21.33
C GLU A 407 -3.42 25.79 21.68
N LEU A 408 -3.08 25.32 22.89
CA LEU A 408 -3.55 24.03 23.40
C LEU A 408 -5.07 24.01 23.58
N GLN A 409 -5.68 25.08 24.11
CA GLN A 409 -7.14 25.16 24.27
C GLN A 409 -7.85 25.10 22.92
N ALA A 410 -7.33 25.79 21.91
CA ALA A 410 -7.87 25.72 20.54
C ALA A 410 -7.72 24.31 19.96
N ARG A 411 -6.56 23.66 20.16
CA ARG A 411 -6.31 22.29 19.71
C ARG A 411 -7.21 21.28 20.41
N ILE A 412 -7.41 21.42 21.72
CA ILE A 412 -8.32 20.57 22.50
C ILE A 412 -9.74 20.67 21.97
N ALA A 413 -10.22 21.88 21.69
CA ALA A 413 -11.56 22.10 21.14
C ALA A 413 -11.72 21.41 19.76
N GLU A 414 -10.71 21.54 18.89
CA GLU A 414 -10.68 20.89 17.59
C GLU A 414 -10.72 19.35 17.70
N LEU A 415 -9.89 18.78 18.57
CA LEU A 415 -9.82 17.33 18.79
C LEU A 415 -11.13 16.78 19.37
N LYS A 416 -11.73 17.47 20.32
CA LYS A 416 -13.05 17.10 20.86
C LYS A 416 -14.15 17.16 19.79
N ALA A 417 -14.10 18.14 18.90
CA ALA A 417 -15.05 18.26 17.80
C ALA A 417 -14.95 17.08 16.83
N ILE A 418 -13.73 16.64 16.51
CA ILE A 418 -13.50 15.46 15.66
C ILE A 418 -14.06 14.19 16.30
N LEU A 419 -13.86 14.00 17.60
CA LEU A 419 -14.36 12.83 18.34
C LEU A 419 -15.89 12.81 18.49
N SER A 420 -16.54 13.96 18.45
CA SER A 420 -18.00 14.08 18.65
C SER A 420 -18.81 14.04 17.35
N ASP A 421 -18.17 14.16 16.20
CA ASP A 421 -18.83 14.27 14.89
C ASP A 421 -18.15 13.36 13.85
N GLU A 422 -18.86 12.30 13.44
CA GLU A 422 -18.35 11.34 12.45
C GLU A 422 -18.02 12.02 11.11
N ASN A 423 -18.80 13.01 10.70
CA ASN A 423 -18.53 13.73 9.44
C ASN A 423 -17.21 14.51 9.50
N LYS A 424 -16.88 15.07 10.65
CA LYS A 424 -15.57 15.73 10.85
C LYS A 424 -14.42 14.70 10.84
N LEU A 425 -14.63 13.54 11.45
CA LEU A 425 -13.68 12.43 11.40
C LEU A 425 -13.42 12.00 9.95
N LEU A 426 -14.48 11.77 9.19
CA LEU A 426 -14.39 11.42 7.76
C LEU A 426 -13.69 12.51 6.94
N GLY A 427 -13.93 13.77 7.27
CA GLY A 427 -13.24 14.91 6.65
C GLY A 427 -11.73 14.90 6.89
N VAL A 428 -11.28 14.53 8.08
CA VAL A 428 -9.85 14.35 8.40
C VAL A 428 -9.25 13.23 7.58
N ILE A 429 -9.91 12.07 7.54
CA ILE A 429 -9.47 10.91 6.75
C ILE A 429 -9.37 11.29 5.26
N ARG A 430 -10.39 11.94 4.72
CA ARG A 430 -10.44 12.42 3.33
C ARG A 430 -9.24 13.30 2.99
N LYS A 431 -8.98 14.31 3.80
CA LYS A 431 -7.88 15.26 3.60
C LYS A 431 -6.53 14.55 3.60
N GLU A 432 -6.29 13.66 4.54
CA GLU A 432 -5.03 12.94 4.67
C GLU A 432 -4.82 11.95 3.52
N LEU A 433 -5.87 11.26 3.07
CA LEU A 433 -5.80 10.38 1.89
C LEU A 433 -5.46 11.17 0.63
N LEU A 434 -6.05 12.34 0.43
CA LEU A 434 -5.74 13.18 -0.73
C LEU A 434 -4.29 13.68 -0.72
N VAL A 435 -3.74 14.02 0.46
CA VAL A 435 -2.32 14.37 0.60
C VAL A 435 -1.43 13.21 0.17
N ILE A 436 -1.75 11.99 0.59
CA ILE A 436 -0.99 10.79 0.20
C ILE A 436 -1.10 10.53 -1.30
N SER A 437 -2.29 10.68 -1.87
CA SER A 437 -2.52 10.54 -3.31
C SER A 437 -1.66 11.52 -4.12
N ASP A 438 -1.61 12.78 -3.71
CA ASP A 438 -0.81 13.80 -4.39
C ASP A 438 0.69 13.54 -4.23
N LYS A 439 1.12 13.08 -3.06
CA LYS A 439 2.54 12.89 -2.76
C LYS A 439 3.15 11.65 -3.42
N TYR A 440 2.41 10.55 -3.50
CA TYR A 440 2.91 9.25 -3.96
C TYR A 440 2.21 8.73 -5.21
N GLY A 441 1.10 9.32 -5.61
CA GLY A 441 0.33 8.87 -6.76
C GLY A 441 1.08 9.04 -8.07
N ASP A 442 0.80 8.16 -9.00
CA ASP A 442 1.35 8.14 -10.34
C ASP A 442 0.29 7.71 -11.36
N ASP A 443 0.64 7.76 -12.62
CA ASP A 443 -0.26 7.38 -13.69
C ASP A 443 -0.42 5.86 -13.78
N ARG A 444 -1.57 5.43 -14.28
CA ARG A 444 -1.84 4.02 -14.59
C ARG A 444 -0.84 3.49 -15.61
N ARG A 445 -0.31 2.31 -15.35
CA ARG A 445 0.62 1.60 -16.23
C ARG A 445 -0.08 0.58 -17.12
N THR A 446 -1.00 -0.21 -16.54
CA THR A 446 -1.73 -1.26 -17.24
C THR A 446 -2.89 -0.66 -18.03
N LYS A 447 -2.91 -0.89 -19.33
CA LYS A 447 -4.01 -0.47 -20.20
C LYS A 447 -5.13 -1.50 -20.15
N ILE A 448 -6.34 -1.03 -20.39
CA ILE A 448 -7.52 -1.88 -20.52
C ILE A 448 -7.98 -1.78 -21.97
N GLY A 449 -7.88 -2.89 -22.70
CA GLY A 449 -8.27 -3.00 -24.10
C GLY A 449 -9.50 -3.88 -24.29
N PHE A 450 -9.88 -4.08 -25.53
CA PHE A 450 -10.98 -4.95 -25.89
C PHE A 450 -10.52 -6.42 -25.85
N ASP A 451 -11.42 -7.33 -25.48
CA ASP A 451 -11.22 -8.75 -25.67
C ASP A 451 -11.66 -9.12 -27.09
N ASP A 452 -10.68 -9.33 -27.95
CA ASP A 452 -10.86 -9.68 -29.35
C ASP A 452 -10.81 -11.20 -29.61
N ASP A 453 -10.82 -12.00 -28.54
CA ASP A 453 -10.88 -13.45 -28.65
C ASP A 453 -12.29 -13.90 -29.03
N VAL A 454 -12.46 -14.37 -30.25
CA VAL A 454 -13.69 -15.01 -30.71
C VAL A 454 -13.75 -16.44 -30.12
N SER A 455 -14.84 -16.78 -29.43
CA SER A 455 -15.01 -18.14 -28.91
C SER A 455 -15.09 -19.15 -30.01
N VAL A 456 -14.70 -20.40 -29.72
CA VAL A 456 -14.84 -21.51 -30.72
C VAL A 456 -16.33 -21.70 -31.08
N GLU A 457 -17.22 -21.40 -30.18
CA GLU A 457 -18.70 -21.50 -30.41
C GLU A 457 -19.19 -20.43 -31.39
N ASP A 458 -18.46 -19.33 -31.54
CA ASP A 458 -18.76 -18.25 -32.48
C ASP A 458 -18.17 -18.51 -33.89
N LEU A 459 -17.24 -19.45 -34.02
CA LEU A 459 -16.59 -19.82 -35.27
C LEU A 459 -17.47 -20.80 -36.09
N ILE A 460 -18.76 -20.60 -36.08
CA ILE A 460 -19.68 -21.41 -36.91
C ILE A 460 -19.85 -20.73 -38.28
N PRO A 461 -20.02 -21.53 -39.34
CA PRO A 461 -20.15 -21.00 -40.72
C PRO A 461 -21.23 -19.92 -40.85
N GLU A 462 -22.33 -20.07 -40.13
CA GLU A 462 -23.48 -19.16 -40.16
C GLU A 462 -23.09 -17.68 -39.77
N ASN A 463 -22.13 -17.55 -38.90
CA ASN A 463 -21.65 -16.23 -38.47
C ASN A 463 -20.76 -15.51 -39.50
N PHE A 464 -20.32 -16.24 -40.53
CA PHE A 464 -19.43 -15.71 -41.56
C PHE A 464 -20.02 -15.73 -42.97
N ASN A 465 -21.29 -16.12 -43.11
CA ASN A 465 -21.94 -16.30 -44.42
C ASN A 465 -22.31 -15.00 -45.12
N SER A 466 -22.41 -13.89 -44.41
CA SER A 466 -22.72 -12.57 -44.95
C SER A 466 -22.09 -11.46 -44.13
N ALA A 467 -22.00 -10.25 -44.70
CA ALA A 467 -21.55 -9.06 -43.99
C ALA A 467 -22.44 -8.73 -42.79
N GLU A 468 -23.75 -8.99 -42.93
CA GLU A 468 -24.71 -8.79 -41.84
C GLU A 468 -24.48 -9.77 -40.68
N ALA A 469 -24.17 -11.04 -40.98
CA ALA A 469 -23.85 -12.05 -39.96
C ALA A 469 -22.57 -11.72 -39.21
N ILE A 470 -21.54 -11.28 -39.91
CA ILE A 470 -20.28 -10.81 -39.30
C ILE A 470 -20.54 -9.57 -38.43
N TYR A 471 -21.33 -8.61 -38.91
CA TYR A 471 -21.70 -7.43 -38.16
C TYR A 471 -22.48 -7.77 -36.88
N ALA A 472 -23.45 -8.68 -36.96
CA ALA A 472 -24.22 -9.17 -35.83
C ALA A 472 -23.33 -9.86 -34.79
N LEU A 473 -22.36 -10.68 -35.23
CA LEU A 473 -21.37 -11.30 -34.35
C LEU A 473 -20.55 -10.26 -33.62
N VAL A 474 -20.03 -9.26 -34.34
CA VAL A 474 -19.22 -8.18 -33.76
C VAL A 474 -20.04 -7.36 -32.74
N GLN A 475 -21.31 -7.08 -33.02
CA GLN A 475 -22.18 -6.36 -32.08
C GLN A 475 -22.42 -7.19 -30.81
N ARG A 476 -22.75 -8.50 -30.96
CA ARG A 476 -22.94 -9.41 -29.82
C ARG A 476 -21.70 -9.47 -28.93
N LEU A 477 -20.51 -9.63 -29.53
CA LEU A 477 -19.25 -9.69 -28.80
C LEU A 477 -18.93 -8.38 -28.08
N LYS A 478 -19.37 -7.23 -28.63
CA LYS A 478 -19.26 -5.94 -27.96
C LYS A 478 -20.23 -5.75 -26.79
N ASP A 479 -21.41 -6.34 -26.90
CA ASP A 479 -22.47 -6.26 -25.86
C ASP A 479 -22.18 -7.23 -24.70
N GLU A 480 -21.30 -8.23 -24.91
CA GLU A 480 -20.84 -9.20 -23.90
C GLU A 480 -19.59 -8.71 -23.15
N GLU A 481 -18.96 -7.60 -23.57
CA GLU A 481 -17.89 -6.90 -22.87
C GLU A 481 -18.43 -5.93 -21.82
#